data_4daeb62bc2b44129bce171a50ed994fb
#
_entry.id   4daeb62bc2b44129bce171a50ed994fb
#
_cell.length_a   1.000
_cell.length_b   1.000
_cell.length_c   1.000
_cell.angle_alpha   90.00
_cell.angle_beta   90.00
_cell.angle_gamma   90.00
#
_symmetry.space_group_name_H-M   'P 1'
#
loop_
_entity.id
_entity.type
_entity.pdbx_description
1 polymer ?
#
loop_
_entity_poly.entity_id
_entity_poly.type
_entity_poly.pdbx_seq_one_letter_code
_entity_poly.pdbx_strand_id
1 'polypeptide(L)'
;LMIGGVIGFALVAIGVFLINMGWWGPSGIVLSGHEAEAAGHGADAAHGVAEAAHGVAEGGHEEGGHHAATLMNRLVANLWMNSIYFLGISVIGVFFISYNYVAKAGWYTSFKRIPEAFPAFMVIPAVIILILIAIPGSRHIIMHWTQDGIMDPLSHNYDAIIAGKSWWLNMPFYTVRLVLYFVIWWYLWKQIRKYSILEDASGSLEDYSKSRLYAKFFLIFFAVTSSTAAWDLSMAVDVHWFSSMFGWYHLSSWHVAGLSAIMLVIITLKGQGYLKAVNYSTLQDL
;
A
#
# COMPACT_ATOMS: atom_id res chain seq x y z
N LEU A 1 4.15 -22.53 10.81
CA LEU A 1 3.75 -22.24 9.41
C LEU A 1 2.24 -22.33 9.19
N MET A 2 1.52 -23.30 9.78
CA MET A 2 0.07 -23.44 9.62
C MET A 2 -0.73 -22.32 10.30
N ILE A 3 -0.32 -21.83 11.47
CA ILE A 3 -1.06 -20.80 12.23
C ILE A 3 -1.04 -19.44 11.50
N GLY A 4 0.06 -19.05 10.86
CA GLY A 4 0.12 -17.80 10.09
C GLY A 4 -0.76 -17.82 8.84
N GLY A 5 -0.91 -18.98 8.20
CA GLY A 5 -1.82 -19.15 7.06
C GLY A 5 -3.29 -19.06 7.47
N VAL A 6 -3.65 -19.65 8.62
CA VAL A 6 -5.03 -19.61 9.14
C VAL A 6 -5.44 -18.20 9.57
N ILE A 7 -4.55 -17.44 10.23
CA ILE A 7 -4.80 -16.06 10.62
C ILE A 7 -4.92 -15.17 9.38
N GLY A 8 -4.05 -15.34 8.38
CA GLY A 8 -4.12 -14.60 7.12
C GLY A 8 -5.43 -14.90 6.36
N PHE A 9 -5.84 -16.15 6.29
CA PHE A 9 -7.09 -16.55 5.66
C PHE A 9 -8.32 -16.03 6.43
N ALA A 10 -8.28 -16.05 7.76
CA ALA A 10 -9.36 -15.51 8.60
C ALA A 10 -9.50 -13.99 8.42
N LEU A 11 -8.39 -13.23 8.31
CA LEU A 11 -8.43 -11.78 8.06
C LEU A 11 -8.97 -11.45 6.66
N VAL A 12 -8.61 -12.23 5.65
CA VAL A 12 -9.18 -12.08 4.30
C VAL A 12 -10.67 -12.44 4.31
N ALA A 13 -11.06 -13.53 4.97
CA ALA A 13 -12.47 -13.93 5.09
C ALA A 13 -13.29 -12.91 5.87
N ILE A 14 -12.76 -12.33 6.94
CA ILE A 14 -13.39 -11.23 7.69
C ILE A 14 -13.51 -9.99 6.81
N GLY A 15 -12.47 -9.63 6.05
CA GLY A 15 -12.52 -8.51 5.11
C GLY A 15 -13.59 -8.68 4.06
N VAL A 16 -13.66 -9.84 3.42
CA VAL A 16 -14.70 -10.18 2.43
C VAL A 16 -16.10 -10.23 3.08
N PHE A 17 -16.21 -10.74 4.30
CA PHE A 17 -17.48 -10.80 5.04
C PHE A 17 -17.98 -9.40 5.42
N LEU A 18 -17.09 -8.49 5.88
CA LEU A 18 -17.45 -7.11 6.20
C LEU A 18 -17.86 -6.32 4.96
N ILE A 19 -17.24 -6.59 3.80
CA ILE A 19 -17.64 -6.01 2.51
C ILE A 19 -19.04 -6.50 2.10
N ASN A 20 -19.35 -7.79 2.29
CA ASN A 20 -20.67 -8.35 2.00
C ASN A 20 -21.77 -7.91 2.97
N MET A 21 -21.45 -7.59 4.22
CA MET A 21 -22.41 -7.07 5.19
C MET A 21 -22.76 -5.59 5.00
N GLY A 22 -22.20 -4.91 3.98
CA GLY A 22 -22.54 -3.52 3.69
C GLY A 22 -22.05 -2.53 4.76
N TRP A 23 -21.13 -2.92 5.65
CA TRP A 23 -20.52 -1.99 6.62
C TRP A 23 -19.74 -0.87 5.94
N TRP A 24 -19.29 -1.11 4.72
CA TRP A 24 -18.84 -0.09 3.77
C TRP A 24 -19.98 0.15 2.77
N GLY A 25 -21.09 0.64 3.27
CA GLY A 25 -22.28 0.93 2.47
C GLY A 25 -22.00 1.95 1.36
N PRO A 26 -22.86 2.01 0.32
CA PRO A 26 -22.70 2.92 -0.82
C PRO A 26 -22.92 4.39 -0.47
N SER A 27 -22.96 4.76 0.80
CA SER A 27 -23.25 6.09 1.31
C SER A 27 -22.03 6.95 1.61
N GLY A 28 -20.89 6.68 1.05
CA GLY A 28 -19.74 7.35 1.59
C GLY A 28 -18.70 7.94 0.67
N ILE A 29 -18.87 8.12 -0.61
CA ILE A 29 -18.12 9.13 -1.39
C ILE A 29 -18.94 9.45 -2.65
N VAL A 30 -20.03 10.12 -2.44
CA VAL A 30 -20.52 11.05 -3.45
C VAL A 30 -19.77 12.35 -3.16
N LEU A 31 -18.77 12.66 -3.94
CA LEU A 31 -18.33 14.03 -4.10
C LEU A 31 -19.43 14.75 -4.88
N SER A 32 -20.56 14.99 -4.24
CA SER A 32 -21.56 15.93 -4.74
C SER A 32 -21.06 17.33 -4.39
N GLY A 33 -20.33 17.93 -5.31
CA GLY A 33 -20.34 19.36 -5.41
C GLY A 33 -21.72 19.74 -5.95
N HIS A 34 -22.65 20.03 -5.05
CA HIS A 34 -23.83 20.86 -5.24
C HIS A 34 -24.74 20.66 -4.03
N GLU A 35 -24.62 21.60 -3.10
CA GLU A 35 -25.72 22.20 -2.35
C GLU A 35 -25.14 23.15 -1.32
N ALA A 36 -24.98 24.38 -1.75
CA ALA A 36 -24.92 25.53 -0.88
C ALA A 36 -25.71 26.66 -1.55
N GLU A 37 -27.01 26.48 -1.65
CA GLU A 37 -27.96 27.57 -1.79
C GLU A 37 -28.76 27.65 -0.50
N ALA A 38 -28.68 28.80 0.13
CA ALA A 38 -29.56 29.42 1.07
C ALA A 38 -28.90 29.83 2.39
N ALA A 39 -28.28 31.00 2.40
CA ALA A 39 -28.44 31.98 3.45
C ALA A 39 -27.80 33.29 2.97
N GLY A 40 -28.63 34.24 2.65
CA GLY A 40 -28.24 35.51 2.09
C GLY A 40 -27.77 36.54 3.16
N HIS A 41 -27.30 37.65 2.59
CA HIS A 41 -27.02 38.96 3.15
C HIS A 41 -25.67 39.21 3.84
N GLY A 42 -24.86 39.99 3.17
CA GLY A 42 -23.69 40.69 3.68
C GLY A 42 -22.87 41.29 2.55
N ALA A 43 -23.18 42.56 2.23
CA ALA A 43 -22.69 43.31 1.10
C ALA A 43 -21.21 43.67 1.16
N ASP A 44 -20.66 43.90 -0.07
CA ASP A 44 -19.59 44.86 -0.41
C ASP A 44 -18.20 44.68 0.22
N ALA A 45 -17.31 44.07 -0.55
CA ALA A 45 -15.94 44.58 -0.79
C ALA A 45 -15.06 43.48 -1.44
N ALA A 46 -15.07 43.31 -2.77
CA ALA A 46 -13.94 42.74 -3.53
C ALA A 46 -14.19 42.85 -5.06
N HIS A 47 -14.34 44.05 -5.55
CA HIS A 47 -14.05 44.33 -6.97
C HIS A 47 -12.53 44.44 -7.12
N GLY A 48 -11.89 43.51 -7.83
CA GLY A 48 -10.52 43.73 -8.20
C GLY A 48 -9.62 42.56 -8.55
N VAL A 49 -10.09 41.31 -8.58
CA VAL A 49 -9.21 40.16 -8.95
C VAL A 49 -9.88 39.16 -9.92
N ALA A 50 -10.97 39.53 -10.55
CA ALA A 50 -11.77 38.60 -11.39
C ALA A 50 -11.53 38.74 -12.90
N GLU A 51 -10.51 39.46 -13.37
CA GLU A 51 -10.35 39.74 -14.81
C GLU A 51 -9.13 39.04 -15.47
N ALA A 52 -8.44 38.14 -14.76
CA ALA A 52 -7.30 37.39 -15.30
C ALA A 52 -7.52 35.87 -15.46
N ALA A 53 -8.74 35.39 -15.27
CA ALA A 53 -9.05 33.95 -15.37
C ALA A 53 -10.06 33.59 -16.46
N HIS A 54 -10.46 34.52 -17.31
CA HIS A 54 -11.30 34.25 -18.49
C HIS A 54 -10.44 34.11 -19.75
N GLY A 55 -9.91 32.89 -19.98
CA GLY A 55 -9.14 32.70 -21.21
C GLY A 55 -8.67 31.28 -21.48
N VAL A 56 -9.11 30.28 -20.75
CA VAL A 56 -8.79 28.87 -21.09
C VAL A 56 -9.94 27.97 -20.67
N ALA A 57 -10.56 27.33 -21.65
CA ALA A 57 -11.41 26.16 -21.56
C ALA A 57 -12.91 26.37 -21.81
N GLU A 58 -13.26 26.75 -23.03
CA GLU A 58 -14.41 26.13 -23.69
C GLU A 58 -13.89 24.93 -24.49
N GLY A 59 -13.75 23.81 -23.82
CA GLY A 59 -13.49 22.48 -24.37
C GLY A 59 -14.49 21.54 -23.74
N GLY A 60 -15.59 21.26 -24.45
CA GLY A 60 -16.52 20.14 -24.33
C GLY A 60 -16.60 19.44 -22.97
N HIS A 61 -17.51 19.89 -22.11
CA HIS A 61 -18.11 19.00 -21.12
C HIS A 61 -19.02 18.01 -21.88
N GLU A 62 -18.43 16.95 -22.43
CA GLU A 62 -19.20 15.72 -22.61
C GLU A 62 -19.63 15.28 -21.21
N GLU A 63 -20.94 15.28 -20.99
CA GLU A 63 -21.59 14.64 -19.88
C GLU A 63 -21.07 13.19 -19.85
N GLY A 64 -20.02 12.95 -19.05
CA GLY A 64 -19.54 11.62 -18.71
C GLY A 64 -20.67 10.93 -18.00
N GLY A 65 -21.46 10.15 -18.75
CA GLY A 65 -22.49 9.31 -18.18
C GLY A 65 -21.89 8.55 -17.01
N HIS A 66 -22.41 8.74 -15.83
CA HIS A 66 -22.09 7.97 -14.65
C HIS A 66 -22.44 6.49 -14.95
N HIS A 67 -21.54 5.81 -15.65
CA HIS A 67 -21.64 4.37 -15.79
C HIS A 67 -21.64 3.80 -14.40
N ALA A 68 -22.80 3.35 -13.94
CA ALA A 68 -22.93 2.66 -12.67
C ALA A 68 -21.82 1.59 -12.63
N ALA A 69 -20.84 1.77 -11.74
CA ALA A 69 -19.69 0.89 -11.68
C ALA A 69 -20.21 -0.55 -11.59
N THR A 70 -19.88 -1.34 -12.59
CA THR A 70 -20.34 -2.74 -12.62
C THR A 70 -19.84 -3.47 -11.38
N LEU A 71 -20.52 -4.53 -10.97
CA LEU A 71 -20.06 -5.36 -9.84
C LEU A 71 -18.57 -5.75 -10.03
N MET A 72 -18.17 -6.07 -11.27
CA MET A 72 -16.80 -6.42 -11.62
C MET A 72 -15.82 -5.26 -11.34
N ASN A 73 -16.14 -4.04 -11.72
CA ASN A 73 -15.28 -2.88 -11.46
C ASN A 73 -15.06 -2.66 -9.96
N ARG A 74 -16.12 -2.80 -9.17
CA ARG A 74 -16.04 -2.70 -7.70
C ARG A 74 -15.19 -3.81 -7.09
N LEU A 75 -15.35 -5.05 -7.56
CA LEU A 75 -14.55 -6.17 -7.08
C LEU A 75 -13.07 -6.00 -7.39
N VAL A 76 -12.72 -5.61 -8.61
CA VAL A 76 -11.33 -5.38 -9.04
C VAL A 76 -10.70 -4.25 -8.22
N ALA A 77 -11.39 -3.11 -8.06
CA ALA A 77 -10.89 -1.99 -7.26
C ALA A 77 -10.70 -2.37 -5.78
N ASN A 78 -11.67 -3.07 -5.18
CA ASN A 78 -11.54 -3.54 -3.80
C ASN A 78 -10.39 -4.54 -3.64
N LEU A 79 -10.23 -5.46 -4.57
CA LEU A 79 -9.15 -6.45 -4.52
C LEU A 79 -7.78 -5.78 -4.64
N TRP A 80 -7.66 -4.74 -5.51
CA TRP A 80 -6.47 -3.92 -5.63
C TRP A 80 -6.12 -3.20 -4.33
N MET A 81 -7.06 -2.44 -3.76
CA MET A 81 -6.84 -1.68 -2.53
C MET A 81 -6.50 -2.58 -1.34
N ASN A 82 -7.24 -3.69 -1.16
CA ASN A 82 -6.95 -4.65 -0.08
C ASN A 82 -5.58 -5.31 -0.26
N SER A 83 -5.19 -5.63 -1.50
CA SER A 83 -3.87 -6.20 -1.77
C SER A 83 -2.75 -5.25 -1.39
N ILE A 84 -2.87 -3.95 -1.69
CA ILE A 84 -1.90 -2.92 -1.27
C ILE A 84 -1.85 -2.81 0.26
N TYR A 85 -3.00 -2.81 0.92
CA TYR A 85 -3.09 -2.73 2.37
C TYR A 85 -2.40 -3.90 3.07
N PHE A 86 -2.71 -5.13 2.67
CA PHE A 86 -2.11 -6.34 3.25
C PHE A 86 -0.65 -6.53 2.86
N LEU A 87 -0.24 -6.07 1.68
CA LEU A 87 1.16 -6.01 1.29
C LEU A 87 1.93 -5.09 2.26
N GLY A 88 1.38 -3.91 2.56
CA GLY A 88 1.95 -2.96 3.49
C GLY A 88 2.14 -3.55 4.89
N ILE A 89 1.09 -4.13 5.47
CA ILE A 89 1.17 -4.81 6.78
C ILE A 89 2.28 -5.85 6.79
N SER A 90 2.38 -6.65 5.71
CA SER A 90 3.38 -7.71 5.61
C SER A 90 4.80 -7.15 5.54
N VAL A 91 5.03 -6.13 4.72
CA VAL A 91 6.36 -5.51 4.54
C VAL A 91 6.81 -4.78 5.80
N ILE A 92 5.88 -4.16 6.53
CA ILE A 92 6.22 -3.49 7.80
C ILE A 92 6.75 -4.47 8.84
N GLY A 93 6.37 -5.74 8.81
CA GLY A 93 7.00 -6.77 9.63
C GLY A 93 8.52 -6.87 9.40
N VAL A 94 8.98 -6.85 8.13
CA VAL A 94 10.42 -6.82 7.81
C VAL A 94 11.06 -5.49 8.21
N PHE A 95 10.38 -4.39 7.93
CA PHE A 95 10.87 -3.06 8.26
C PHE A 95 11.09 -2.90 9.75
N PHE A 96 10.09 -3.32 10.57
CA PHE A 96 10.17 -3.32 12.03
C PHE A 96 11.39 -4.08 12.55
N ILE A 97 11.59 -5.33 12.10
CA ILE A 97 12.72 -6.14 12.52
C ILE A 97 14.03 -5.50 12.09
N SER A 98 14.09 -4.99 10.85
CA SER A 98 15.32 -4.48 10.25
C SER A 98 15.85 -3.26 11.00
N TYR A 99 15.00 -2.29 11.35
CA TYR A 99 15.48 -1.13 12.08
C TYR A 99 15.88 -1.49 13.53
N ASN A 100 15.18 -2.45 14.16
CA ASN A 100 15.57 -2.93 15.50
C ASN A 100 16.91 -3.66 15.48
N TYR A 101 17.21 -4.49 14.47
CA TYR A 101 18.53 -5.12 14.30
C TYR A 101 19.63 -4.08 14.10
N VAL A 102 19.39 -3.05 13.29
CA VAL A 102 20.38 -1.99 13.02
C VAL A 102 20.60 -1.13 14.25
N ALA A 103 19.55 -0.79 14.98
CA ALA A 103 19.60 -0.05 16.24
C ALA A 103 20.18 -0.87 17.41
N LYS A 104 20.38 -2.20 17.25
CA LYS A 104 20.78 -3.12 18.32
C LYS A 104 19.81 -3.08 19.51
N ALA A 105 18.51 -2.91 19.22
CA ALA A 105 17.49 -2.86 20.26
C ALA A 105 17.29 -4.25 20.89
N GLY A 106 17.19 -4.32 22.20
CA GLY A 106 16.99 -5.58 22.93
C GLY A 106 15.52 -5.81 23.33
N TRP A 107 14.72 -4.77 23.42
CA TRP A 107 13.37 -4.81 23.98
C TRP A 107 12.39 -5.68 23.17
N TYR A 108 12.53 -5.73 21.84
CA TYR A 108 11.63 -6.48 20.95
C TYR A 108 11.93 -7.99 20.89
N THR A 109 13.04 -8.44 21.47
CA THR A 109 13.49 -9.86 21.37
C THR A 109 12.46 -10.84 21.93
N SER A 110 11.68 -10.43 22.96
CA SER A 110 10.66 -11.26 23.60
C SER A 110 9.49 -11.63 22.67
N PHE A 111 9.24 -10.84 21.62
CA PHE A 111 8.19 -11.08 20.62
C PHE A 111 8.69 -11.04 19.17
N LYS A 112 10.00 -11.02 18.94
CA LYS A 112 10.69 -10.95 17.64
C LYS A 112 10.08 -11.87 16.57
N ARG A 113 9.61 -13.05 16.96
CA ARG A 113 9.05 -14.06 16.07
C ARG A 113 7.71 -13.67 15.44
N ILE A 114 6.97 -12.77 16.07
CA ILE A 114 5.67 -12.32 15.55
C ILE A 114 5.86 -11.45 14.30
N PRO A 115 6.56 -10.30 14.36
CA PRO A 115 6.81 -9.49 13.17
C PRO A 115 7.60 -10.25 12.09
N GLU A 116 8.48 -11.20 12.44
CA GLU A 116 9.15 -12.08 11.48
C GLU A 116 8.20 -13.01 10.70
N ALA A 117 7.03 -13.30 11.24
CA ALA A 117 6.05 -14.15 10.57
C ALA A 117 5.18 -13.38 9.54
N PHE A 118 4.96 -12.09 9.71
CA PHE A 118 4.09 -11.26 8.86
C PHE A 118 4.47 -11.31 7.37
N PRO A 119 5.76 -11.20 7.01
CA PRO A 119 6.16 -11.18 5.60
C PRO A 119 5.95 -12.50 4.87
N ALA A 120 5.67 -13.60 5.59
CA ALA A 120 5.28 -14.85 4.95
C ALA A 120 3.98 -14.69 4.13
N PHE A 121 3.12 -13.76 4.53
CA PHE A 121 1.88 -13.45 3.84
C PHE A 121 2.07 -12.56 2.60
N MET A 122 3.21 -11.86 2.47
CA MET A 122 3.49 -10.89 1.40
C MET A 122 3.32 -11.45 -0.01
N VAL A 123 3.57 -12.75 -0.19
CA VAL A 123 3.48 -13.40 -1.51
C VAL A 123 2.05 -13.38 -2.05
N ILE A 124 1.04 -13.53 -1.20
CA ILE A 124 -0.37 -13.57 -1.62
C ILE A 124 -0.81 -12.24 -2.24
N PRO A 125 -0.74 -11.09 -1.54
CA PRO A 125 -1.13 -9.82 -2.14
C PRO A 125 -0.23 -9.42 -3.32
N ALA A 126 1.07 -9.75 -3.30
CA ALA A 126 1.96 -9.49 -4.44
C ALA A 126 1.52 -10.24 -5.70
N VAL A 127 1.17 -11.52 -5.59
CA VAL A 127 0.66 -12.33 -6.71
C VAL A 127 -0.69 -11.80 -7.20
N ILE A 128 -1.60 -11.42 -6.30
CA ILE A 128 -2.89 -10.83 -6.69
C ILE A 128 -2.66 -9.53 -7.48
N ILE A 129 -1.80 -8.64 -7.03
CA ILE A 129 -1.44 -7.40 -7.73
C ILE A 129 -0.92 -7.71 -9.13
N LEU A 130 0.02 -8.66 -9.26
CA LEU A 130 0.58 -9.03 -10.55
C LEU A 130 -0.46 -9.66 -11.50
N ILE A 131 -1.38 -10.47 -10.99
CA ILE A 131 -2.49 -11.04 -11.78
C ILE A 131 -3.42 -9.94 -12.28
N LEU A 132 -3.80 -8.98 -11.42
CA LEU A 132 -4.68 -7.87 -11.79
C LEU A 132 -4.05 -6.99 -12.88
N ILE A 133 -2.74 -6.81 -12.86
CA ILE A 133 -2.00 -6.06 -13.89
C ILE A 133 -1.88 -6.88 -15.18
N ALA A 134 -1.70 -8.21 -15.08
CA ALA A 134 -1.55 -9.06 -16.24
C ALA A 134 -2.83 -9.17 -17.08
N ILE A 135 -4.00 -9.07 -16.44
CA ILE A 135 -5.30 -9.14 -17.12
C ILE A 135 -5.66 -7.76 -17.70
N PRO A 136 -5.77 -7.58 -19.04
CA PRO A 136 -6.06 -6.28 -19.67
C PRO A 136 -7.31 -5.61 -19.12
N GLY A 137 -8.43 -6.35 -18.98
CA GLY A 137 -9.67 -5.81 -18.44
C GLY A 137 -9.53 -5.25 -17.02
N SER A 138 -8.81 -5.93 -16.12
CA SER A 138 -8.61 -5.46 -14.76
C SER A 138 -7.70 -4.23 -14.69
N ARG A 139 -6.59 -4.22 -15.45
CA ARG A 139 -5.66 -3.08 -15.43
C ARG A 139 -6.28 -1.81 -16.01
N HIS A 140 -7.13 -1.90 -17.04
CA HIS A 140 -7.83 -0.74 -17.60
C HIS A 140 -8.85 -0.14 -16.62
N ILE A 141 -9.43 -0.98 -15.73
CA ILE A 141 -10.31 -0.51 -14.65
C ILE A 141 -9.51 0.25 -13.60
N ILE A 142 -8.31 -0.24 -13.24
CA ILE A 142 -7.50 0.33 -12.16
C ILE A 142 -6.68 1.52 -12.65
N MET A 143 -6.08 1.41 -13.84
CA MET A 143 -5.06 2.33 -14.33
C MET A 143 -5.48 2.92 -15.67
N HIS A 144 -5.96 4.16 -15.66
CA HIS A 144 -6.41 4.86 -16.85
C HIS A 144 -5.32 4.97 -17.95
N TRP A 145 -4.07 5.14 -17.57
CA TRP A 145 -2.94 5.28 -18.51
C TRP A 145 -2.64 4.02 -19.35
N THR A 146 -3.27 2.89 -19.03
CA THR A 146 -3.10 1.64 -19.79
C THR A 146 -4.07 1.49 -20.94
N GLN A 147 -5.00 2.45 -21.13
CA GLN A 147 -5.99 2.40 -22.20
C GLN A 147 -5.32 2.58 -23.57
N ASP A 148 -5.90 1.92 -24.58
CA ASP A 148 -5.37 1.96 -25.92
C ASP A 148 -5.48 3.37 -26.54
N GLY A 149 -4.40 3.81 -27.19
CA GLY A 149 -4.32 5.10 -27.87
C GLY A 149 -4.07 6.31 -26.96
N ILE A 150 -4.05 6.18 -25.63
CA ILE A 150 -3.93 7.33 -24.72
C ILE A 150 -2.58 8.07 -24.84
N MET A 151 -1.55 7.41 -25.33
CA MET A 151 -0.22 7.98 -25.58
C MET A 151 0.04 8.29 -27.06
N ASP A 152 -0.89 7.96 -27.97
CA ASP A 152 -0.74 8.19 -29.41
C ASP A 152 -1.32 9.56 -29.79
N PRO A 153 -0.50 10.51 -30.29
CA PRO A 153 -0.97 11.85 -30.70
C PRO A 153 -2.04 11.85 -31.78
N LEU A 154 -2.21 10.76 -32.52
CA LEU A 154 -3.23 10.64 -33.59
C LEU A 154 -4.53 10.03 -33.05
N SER A 155 -4.56 9.56 -31.82
CA SER A 155 -5.74 8.97 -31.22
C SER A 155 -6.68 10.02 -30.66
N HIS A 156 -8.00 9.75 -30.72
CA HIS A 156 -9.03 10.56 -30.09
C HIS A 156 -8.86 10.64 -28.55
N ASN A 157 -8.27 9.60 -27.94
CA ASN A 157 -8.07 9.51 -26.50
C ASN A 157 -6.71 10.04 -26.04
N TYR A 158 -6.00 10.80 -26.86
CA TYR A 158 -4.66 11.28 -26.54
C TYR A 158 -4.63 12.17 -25.32
N ASP A 159 -3.73 11.84 -24.36
CA ASP A 159 -3.45 12.65 -23.19
C ASP A 159 -1.98 13.03 -23.12
N ALA A 160 -1.71 14.33 -23.28
CA ALA A 160 -0.35 14.87 -23.31
C ALA A 160 0.40 14.70 -21.97
N ILE A 161 -0.30 14.70 -20.82
CA ILE A 161 0.29 14.53 -19.50
C ILE A 161 0.76 13.08 -19.31
N ILE A 162 -0.07 12.14 -19.73
CA ILE A 162 0.26 10.70 -19.67
C ILE A 162 1.38 10.39 -20.67
N ALA A 163 1.30 10.89 -21.88
CA ALA A 163 2.34 10.71 -22.90
C ALA A 163 3.70 11.26 -22.44
N GLY A 164 3.75 12.41 -21.75
CA GLY A 164 4.96 12.98 -21.16
C GLY A 164 5.60 12.08 -20.07
N LYS A 165 4.84 11.17 -19.47
CA LYS A 165 5.30 10.22 -18.44
C LYS A 165 5.56 8.81 -18.99
N SER A 166 5.49 8.59 -20.30
CA SER A 166 5.62 7.28 -20.96
C SER A 166 6.94 6.56 -20.67
N TRP A 167 8.02 7.30 -20.38
CA TRP A 167 9.31 6.72 -19.97
C TRP A 167 9.21 5.96 -18.63
N TRP A 168 8.31 6.36 -17.72
CA TRP A 168 8.05 5.72 -16.43
C TRP A 168 6.84 4.80 -16.48
N LEU A 169 5.75 5.26 -17.12
CA LEU A 169 4.45 4.57 -17.23
C LEU A 169 4.39 3.78 -18.54
N ASN A 170 5.18 2.72 -18.64
CA ASN A 170 5.06 1.71 -19.70
C ASN A 170 4.96 0.32 -19.09
N MET A 171 4.07 -0.51 -19.61
CA MET A 171 3.72 -1.81 -19.02
C MET A 171 4.91 -2.75 -18.77
N PRO A 172 5.85 -2.94 -19.72
CA PRO A 172 7.01 -3.80 -19.47
C PRO A 172 7.85 -3.32 -18.30
N PHE A 173 8.24 -2.05 -18.30
CA PHE A 173 9.09 -1.48 -17.25
C PHE A 173 8.36 -1.41 -15.90
N TYR A 174 7.07 -1.07 -15.89
CA TYR A 174 6.22 -1.04 -14.71
C TYR A 174 6.15 -2.43 -14.06
N THR A 175 5.85 -3.47 -14.84
CA THR A 175 5.74 -4.85 -14.34
C THR A 175 7.08 -5.37 -13.81
N VAL A 176 8.18 -5.18 -14.55
CA VAL A 176 9.52 -5.60 -14.11
C VAL A 176 9.90 -4.92 -12.79
N ARG A 177 9.59 -3.63 -12.65
CA ARG A 177 9.89 -2.85 -11.45
C ARG A 177 9.13 -3.39 -10.22
N LEU A 178 7.83 -3.68 -10.35
CA LEU A 178 7.03 -4.27 -9.27
C LEU A 178 7.52 -5.66 -8.87
N VAL A 179 7.80 -6.52 -9.85
CA VAL A 179 8.36 -7.87 -9.59
C VAL A 179 9.68 -7.75 -8.83
N LEU A 180 10.54 -6.81 -9.23
CA LEU A 180 11.83 -6.58 -8.59
C LEU A 180 11.65 -6.15 -7.12
N TYR A 181 10.69 -5.24 -6.81
CA TYR A 181 10.40 -4.85 -5.43
C TYR A 181 9.99 -6.07 -4.59
N PHE A 182 9.00 -6.84 -5.05
CA PHE A 182 8.46 -7.96 -4.29
C PHE A 182 9.49 -9.08 -4.09
N VAL A 183 10.27 -9.39 -5.12
CA VAL A 183 11.30 -10.45 -5.06
C VAL A 183 12.42 -10.05 -4.11
N ILE A 184 12.91 -8.80 -4.17
CA ILE A 184 14.00 -8.35 -3.30
C ILE A 184 13.53 -8.24 -1.85
N TRP A 185 12.33 -7.68 -1.59
CA TRP A 185 11.79 -7.61 -0.23
C TRP A 185 11.64 -8.99 0.39
N TRP A 186 11.07 -9.94 -0.38
CA TRP A 186 10.89 -11.32 0.06
C TRP A 186 12.22 -12.04 0.28
N TYR A 187 13.18 -11.89 -0.64
CA TYR A 187 14.49 -12.50 -0.53
C TYR A 187 15.25 -12.02 0.72
N LEU A 188 15.30 -10.71 0.93
CA LEU A 188 15.99 -10.12 2.08
C LEU A 188 15.33 -10.53 3.39
N TRP A 189 13.98 -10.57 3.45
CA TRP A 189 13.28 -11.12 4.60
C TRP A 189 13.66 -12.58 4.86
N LYS A 190 13.68 -13.42 3.82
CA LYS A 190 14.09 -14.83 3.96
C LYS A 190 15.49 -14.97 4.54
N GLN A 191 16.45 -14.14 4.10
CA GLN A 191 17.80 -14.17 4.64
C GLN A 191 17.83 -13.73 6.11
N ILE A 192 17.18 -12.64 6.46
CA ILE A 192 17.07 -12.16 7.85
C ILE A 192 16.50 -13.27 8.72
N ARG A 193 15.37 -13.85 8.33
CA ARG A 193 14.71 -14.92 9.10
C ARG A 193 15.57 -16.19 9.22
N LYS A 194 16.25 -16.59 8.15
CA LYS A 194 17.15 -17.74 8.15
C LYS A 194 18.20 -17.61 9.23
N TYR A 195 18.93 -16.51 9.23
CA TYR A 195 20.01 -16.28 10.19
C TYR A 195 19.47 -16.00 11.60
N SER A 196 18.31 -15.39 11.73
CA SER A 196 17.63 -15.22 13.03
C SER A 196 17.23 -16.55 13.68
N ILE A 197 16.83 -17.56 12.88
CA ILE A 197 16.55 -18.91 13.39
C ILE A 197 17.84 -19.65 13.76
N LEU A 198 18.90 -19.49 12.96
CA LEU A 198 20.22 -20.07 13.26
C LEU A 198 20.80 -19.47 14.53
N GLU A 199 20.68 -18.16 14.74
CA GLU A 199 21.08 -17.46 15.96
C GLU A 199 20.41 -18.06 17.21
N ASP A 200 19.10 -18.32 17.17
CA ASP A 200 18.38 -18.91 18.30
C ASP A 200 18.85 -20.36 18.59
N ALA A 201 19.28 -21.10 17.57
CA ALA A 201 19.74 -22.48 17.70
C ALA A 201 21.20 -22.57 18.16
N SER A 202 22.08 -21.69 17.67
CA SER A 202 23.52 -21.75 17.89
C SER A 202 24.00 -20.81 19.00
N GLY A 203 23.23 -19.73 19.32
CA GLY A 203 23.69 -18.65 20.18
C GLY A 203 24.85 -17.83 19.57
N SER A 204 25.12 -17.97 18.27
CA SER A 204 26.28 -17.41 17.60
C SER A 204 26.11 -15.92 17.28
N LEU A 205 27.09 -15.10 17.70
CA LEU A 205 27.16 -13.70 17.32
C LEU A 205 27.41 -13.51 15.79
N GLU A 206 27.94 -14.52 15.12
CA GLU A 206 28.14 -14.48 13.67
C GLU A 206 26.80 -14.48 12.93
N ASP A 207 25.86 -15.35 13.34
CA ASP A 207 24.53 -15.42 12.73
C ASP A 207 23.72 -14.14 13.02
N TYR A 208 23.83 -13.57 14.21
CA TYR A 208 23.30 -12.24 14.52
C TYR A 208 23.87 -11.15 13.58
N SER A 209 25.19 -11.17 13.36
CA SER A 209 25.85 -10.20 12.48
C SER A 209 25.38 -10.33 11.04
N LYS A 210 25.13 -11.55 10.54
CA LYS A 210 24.55 -11.81 9.22
C LYS A 210 23.11 -11.33 9.11
N SER A 211 22.25 -11.62 10.10
CA SER A 211 20.88 -11.07 10.16
C SER A 211 20.90 -9.54 10.07
N ARG A 212 21.76 -8.91 10.85
CA ARG A 212 21.93 -7.46 10.87
C ARG A 212 22.47 -6.91 9.55
N LEU A 213 23.34 -7.62 8.86
CA LEU A 213 23.84 -7.22 7.53
C LEU A 213 22.70 -7.19 6.50
N TYR A 214 21.90 -8.26 6.42
CA TYR A 214 20.74 -8.30 5.52
C TYR A 214 19.68 -7.27 5.90
N ALA A 215 19.49 -6.99 7.19
CA ALA A 215 18.61 -5.94 7.67
C ALA A 215 19.04 -4.55 7.19
N LYS A 216 20.35 -4.25 7.17
CA LYS A 216 20.89 -3.00 6.60
C LYS A 216 20.59 -2.90 5.10
N PHE A 217 20.85 -3.98 4.34
CA PHE A 217 20.54 -3.98 2.90
C PHE A 217 19.05 -3.79 2.64
N PHE A 218 18.19 -4.42 3.46
CA PHE A 218 16.76 -4.21 3.37
C PHE A 218 16.38 -2.74 3.59
N LEU A 219 16.87 -2.10 4.64
CA LEU A 219 16.55 -0.69 4.93
C LEU A 219 17.01 0.25 3.82
N ILE A 220 18.22 0.06 3.28
CA ILE A 220 18.74 0.90 2.19
C ILE A 220 17.87 0.74 0.94
N PHE A 221 17.55 -0.49 0.56
CA PHE A 221 16.71 -0.77 -0.60
C PHE A 221 15.28 -0.29 -0.39
N PHE A 222 14.71 -0.55 0.79
CA PHE A 222 13.35 -0.18 1.14
C PHE A 222 13.16 1.34 1.22
N ALA A 223 14.16 2.09 1.67
CA ALA A 223 14.11 3.56 1.72
C ALA A 223 13.79 4.18 0.34
N VAL A 224 14.36 3.62 -0.73
CA VAL A 224 14.08 4.06 -2.10
C VAL A 224 12.79 3.44 -2.63
N THR A 225 12.63 2.14 -2.45
CA THR A 225 11.54 1.40 -3.08
C THR A 225 10.19 1.59 -2.41
N SER A 226 10.12 1.99 -1.14
CA SER A 226 8.85 2.32 -0.48
C SER A 226 8.16 3.52 -1.14
N SER A 227 8.91 4.57 -1.47
CA SER A 227 8.37 5.75 -2.16
C SER A 227 7.99 5.45 -3.60
N THR A 228 8.87 4.76 -4.34
CA THR A 228 8.58 4.39 -5.74
C THR A 228 7.43 3.38 -5.84
N ALA A 229 7.30 2.45 -4.89
CA ALA A 229 6.17 1.53 -4.81
C ALA A 229 4.85 2.27 -4.50
N ALA A 230 4.87 3.31 -3.65
CA ALA A 230 3.70 4.14 -3.40
C ALA A 230 3.25 4.88 -4.66
N TRP A 231 4.21 5.38 -5.46
CA TRP A 231 3.90 6.01 -6.75
C TRP A 231 3.31 5.02 -7.74
N ASP A 232 3.86 3.82 -7.82
CA ASP A 232 3.41 2.79 -8.75
C ASP A 232 2.07 2.15 -8.33
N LEU A 233 1.90 1.83 -7.07
CA LEU A 233 0.72 1.10 -6.59
C LEU A 233 -0.50 1.99 -6.32
N SER A 234 -0.29 3.25 -5.95
CA SER A 234 -1.37 4.14 -5.54
C SER A 234 -1.47 5.38 -6.41
N MET A 235 -0.37 6.12 -6.63
CA MET A 235 -0.42 7.37 -7.37
C MET A 235 -0.60 7.16 -8.88
N ALA A 236 -0.12 6.04 -9.43
CA ALA A 236 -0.30 5.70 -10.85
C ALA A 236 -1.75 5.35 -11.21
N VAL A 237 -2.66 5.23 -10.27
CA VAL A 237 -4.10 5.06 -10.52
C VAL A 237 -4.69 6.34 -11.11
N ASP A 238 -4.28 7.51 -10.58
CA ASP A 238 -4.63 8.83 -11.11
C ASP A 238 -3.36 9.59 -11.49
N VAL A 239 -3.02 9.57 -12.77
CA VAL A 239 -1.77 10.14 -13.31
C VAL A 239 -1.77 11.67 -13.35
N HIS A 240 -2.94 12.31 -13.36
CA HIS A 240 -3.07 13.77 -13.36
C HIS A 240 -2.72 14.37 -12.00
N TRP A 241 -2.92 13.60 -10.93
CA TRP A 241 -2.51 13.99 -9.60
C TRP A 241 -1.09 13.55 -9.28
N PHE A 242 -0.33 14.39 -8.58
CA PHE A 242 1.00 14.03 -8.08
C PHE A 242 1.30 14.72 -6.75
N SER A 243 2.10 14.06 -5.90
CA SER A 243 2.62 14.61 -4.66
C SER A 243 3.98 14.00 -4.34
N SER A 244 4.99 14.83 -4.14
CA SER A 244 6.33 14.39 -3.74
C SER A 244 6.34 13.76 -2.33
N MET A 245 5.45 14.22 -1.43
CA MET A 245 5.33 13.72 -0.07
C MET A 245 4.47 12.47 0.06
N PHE A 246 3.84 12.02 -1.01
CA PHE A 246 2.93 10.88 -0.97
C PHE A 246 3.60 9.58 -0.55
N GLY A 247 4.87 9.38 -0.93
CA GLY A 247 5.65 8.22 -0.48
C GLY A 247 5.79 8.14 1.05
N TRP A 248 6.01 9.27 1.71
CA TRP A 248 6.08 9.35 3.18
C TRP A 248 4.74 9.12 3.83
N TYR A 249 3.68 9.72 3.28
CA TYR A 249 2.32 9.50 3.75
C TYR A 249 1.93 8.02 3.66
N HIS A 250 2.22 7.39 2.53
CA HIS A 250 1.93 5.98 2.29
C HIS A 250 2.71 5.05 3.24
N LEU A 251 4.02 5.31 3.42
CA LEU A 251 4.85 4.58 4.36
C LEU A 251 4.34 4.72 5.80
N SER A 252 3.96 5.93 6.22
CA SER A 252 3.40 6.17 7.55
C SER A 252 2.10 5.41 7.77
N SER A 253 1.22 5.40 6.77
CA SER A 253 -0.04 4.63 6.82
C SER A 253 0.21 3.14 6.96
N TRP A 254 1.14 2.59 6.18
CA TRP A 254 1.55 1.20 6.29
C TRP A 254 2.19 0.89 7.64
N HIS A 255 3.01 1.82 8.16
CA HIS A 255 3.69 1.63 9.45
C HIS A 255 2.69 1.55 10.60
N VAL A 256 1.75 2.47 10.68
CA VAL A 256 0.68 2.46 11.70
C VAL A 256 -0.16 1.20 11.59
N ALA A 257 -0.60 0.82 10.38
CA ALA A 257 -1.40 -0.39 10.16
C ALA A 257 -0.62 -1.66 10.54
N GLY A 258 0.66 -1.75 10.16
CA GLY A 258 1.52 -2.90 10.46
C GLY A 258 1.80 -3.04 11.95
N LEU A 259 2.15 -1.95 12.65
CA LEU A 259 2.36 -1.97 14.10
C LEU A 259 1.08 -2.33 14.85
N SER A 260 -0.06 -1.78 14.45
CA SER A 260 -1.37 -2.12 15.04
C SER A 260 -1.69 -3.60 14.87
N ALA A 261 -1.43 -4.17 13.69
CA ALA A 261 -1.63 -5.60 13.43
C ALA A 261 -0.69 -6.46 14.29
N ILE A 262 0.59 -6.10 14.40
CA ILE A 262 1.56 -6.78 15.27
C ILE A 262 1.08 -6.73 16.73
N MET A 263 0.68 -5.56 17.21
CA MET A 263 0.16 -5.35 18.55
C MET A 263 -1.05 -6.23 18.84
N LEU A 264 -2.03 -6.27 17.93
CA LEU A 264 -3.22 -7.10 18.08
C LEU A 264 -2.88 -8.58 18.20
N VAL A 265 -1.94 -9.09 17.39
CA VAL A 265 -1.49 -10.47 17.47
C VAL A 265 -0.78 -10.74 18.80
N ILE A 266 0.07 -9.83 19.27
CA ILE A 266 0.76 -9.97 20.55
C ILE A 266 -0.24 -10.02 21.71
N ILE A 267 -1.21 -9.09 21.75
CA ILE A 267 -2.24 -9.04 22.79
C ILE A 267 -3.06 -10.33 22.81
N THR A 268 -3.47 -10.80 21.63
CA THR A 268 -4.25 -12.04 21.49
C THR A 268 -3.48 -13.25 22.00
N LEU A 269 -2.22 -13.42 21.58
CA LEU A 269 -1.38 -14.53 22.01
C LEU A 269 -1.06 -14.46 23.51
N LYS A 270 -0.83 -13.26 24.03
CA LYS A 270 -0.61 -13.05 25.48
C LYS A 270 -1.86 -13.40 26.26
N GLY A 271 -3.04 -13.01 25.81
CA GLY A 271 -4.33 -13.36 26.42
C GLY A 271 -4.57 -14.88 26.46
N GLN A 272 -4.04 -15.62 25.49
CA GLN A 272 -4.06 -17.09 25.45
C GLN A 272 -2.95 -17.75 26.28
N GLY A 273 -2.08 -16.98 26.95
CA GLY A 273 -1.04 -17.48 27.83
C GLY A 273 0.29 -17.86 27.15
N TYR A 274 0.46 -17.59 25.84
CA TYR A 274 1.67 -17.98 25.10
C TYR A 274 2.89 -17.09 25.37
N LEU A 275 2.75 -15.77 25.43
CA LEU A 275 3.86 -14.81 25.52
C LEU A 275 4.17 -14.41 26.97
N LYS A 276 4.60 -15.35 27.81
CA LYS A 276 4.87 -15.10 29.23
C LYS A 276 6.00 -14.08 29.47
N ALA A 277 6.97 -14.01 28.57
CA ALA A 277 8.11 -13.10 28.67
C ALA A 277 7.78 -11.64 28.28
N VAL A 278 6.63 -11.39 27.64
CA VAL A 278 6.21 -10.05 27.22
C VAL A 278 5.51 -9.35 28.38
N ASN A 279 6.11 -8.28 28.89
CA ASN A 279 5.55 -7.44 29.93
C ASN A 279 4.64 -6.33 29.36
N TYR A 280 3.84 -5.69 30.22
CA TYR A 280 3.00 -4.56 29.80
C TYR A 280 3.84 -3.35 29.37
N SER A 281 5.00 -3.11 29.98
CA SER A 281 5.93 -2.07 29.53
C SER A 281 6.41 -2.29 28.10
N THR A 282 6.72 -3.53 27.73
CA THR A 282 7.10 -3.92 26.36
C THR A 282 5.98 -3.61 25.33
N LEU A 283 4.71 -3.72 25.74
CA LEU A 283 3.57 -3.36 24.91
C LEU A 283 3.40 -1.83 24.78
N GLN A 284 3.79 -1.07 25.79
CA GLN A 284 3.79 0.40 25.72
C GLN A 284 4.89 0.94 24.80
N ASP A 285 6.02 0.23 24.72
CA ASP A 285 7.16 0.62 23.88
C ASP A 285 6.93 0.33 22.38
N LEU A 286 5.95 -0.53 22.05
CA LEU A 286 5.55 -0.87 20.68
C LEU A 286 4.56 0.16 20.10
#